data_6f3dcc18b99a270fe992526855ecc115
#
_entry.id   6f3dcc18b99a270fe992526855ecc115
#
_cell.length_a   1.000
_cell.length_b   1.000
_cell.length_c   1.000
_cell.angle_alpha   90.00
_cell.angle_beta   90.00
_cell.angle_gamma   90.00
#
_symmetry.space_group_name_H-M   'P 1'
#
loop_
_entity.id
_entity.type
_entity.pdbx_description
1 polymer ?
#
loop_
_entity_poly.entity_id
_entity_poly.type
_entity_poly.pdbx_seq_one_letter_code
_entity_poly.pdbx_strand_id
1 'polypeptide(L)'
;VTTITAKEKLCFQDTPECTPEKCPYAKGHFDRVNDAVYELWTTEEVYSREVIRAHAEKWQVCPFEMCLDLSIWVDGIICDYNYVFDPNVHLKRFFGENISGDYIFLIDEAHNLVERGREMYSAGISRQSLVALRKKIRKRFSKLARTLDKANRQMMELEENLAETGKGYQVLPNPGVLPITFLTISGELEEILEEKELEEELRREILEFYFIVRDFLNVSELVDENYVVYTENSAEEGFRLRLFCVNPAENLGEYLKKGKSAIFFSATMFPMLYYRELLTTDRDTYGIYVQSPFPKENRRILIGSDVSSRYTRRNRAEYRKIAGYIARCVWQRQGNYMVFFPSYRLMEDVL
;
A
#
# COMPACT_ATOMS: atom_id res chain seq x y z
N VAL A 1 -5.84 -19.24 15.71
CA VAL A 1 -5.17 -18.22 14.90
C VAL A 1 -5.62 -18.33 13.45
N THR A 2 -5.93 -17.21 12.79
CA THR A 2 -6.25 -17.17 11.36
C THR A 2 -5.32 -16.22 10.61
N THR A 3 -5.19 -16.43 9.28
CA THR A 3 -4.40 -15.56 8.40
C THR A 3 -5.32 -14.87 7.40
N ILE A 4 -5.41 -13.54 7.48
CA ILE A 4 -6.15 -12.75 6.49
C ILE A 4 -5.26 -12.58 5.26
N THR A 5 -5.66 -13.24 4.19
CA THR A 5 -4.99 -13.20 2.88
C THR A 5 -5.72 -12.22 1.97
N ALA A 6 -4.99 -11.56 1.07
CA ALA A 6 -5.59 -10.66 0.08
C ALA A 6 -6.70 -11.36 -0.73
N LYS A 7 -7.77 -10.61 -1.04
CA LYS A 7 -8.99 -11.11 -1.67
C LYS A 7 -8.73 -11.88 -2.96
N GLU A 8 -7.83 -11.37 -3.80
CA GLU A 8 -7.44 -11.99 -5.08
C GLU A 8 -6.81 -13.38 -4.90
N LYS A 9 -6.14 -13.61 -3.76
CA LYS A 9 -5.49 -14.89 -3.44
C LYS A 9 -6.46 -15.92 -2.84
N LEU A 10 -7.57 -15.48 -2.23
CA LEU A 10 -8.59 -16.34 -1.65
C LEU A 10 -9.75 -16.62 -2.60
N CYS A 11 -10.07 -15.67 -3.47
CA CYS A 11 -11.21 -15.75 -4.38
C CYS A 11 -11.19 -17.03 -5.25
N PHE A 12 -12.35 -17.57 -5.55
CA PHE A 12 -12.51 -18.69 -6.48
C PHE A 12 -12.57 -18.23 -7.95
N GLN A 13 -12.78 -16.95 -8.19
CA GLN A 13 -12.82 -16.36 -9.52
C GLN A 13 -11.48 -15.73 -9.86
N ASP A 14 -11.04 -15.88 -11.10
CA ASP A 14 -9.80 -15.25 -11.61
C ASP A 14 -9.90 -13.73 -11.60
N THR A 15 -11.08 -13.19 -11.87
CA THR A 15 -11.37 -11.75 -11.76
C THR A 15 -12.53 -11.56 -10.77
N PRO A 16 -12.28 -11.02 -9.56
CA PRO A 16 -13.31 -10.86 -8.55
C PRO A 16 -14.37 -9.81 -8.94
N GLU A 17 -15.56 -10.27 -9.27
CA GLU A 17 -16.76 -9.42 -9.44
C GLU A 17 -17.78 -9.77 -8.36
N CYS A 18 -17.82 -8.98 -7.28
CA CYS A 18 -18.45 -9.34 -6.02
C CYS A 18 -19.94 -8.94 -5.93
N THR A 19 -20.67 -9.04 -7.03
CA THR A 19 -22.13 -8.81 -7.05
C THR A 19 -22.89 -10.14 -7.06
N PRO A 20 -24.10 -10.20 -6.46
CA PRO A 20 -24.91 -11.44 -6.43
C PRO A 20 -25.26 -11.99 -7.81
N GLU A 21 -25.27 -11.16 -8.85
CA GLU A 21 -25.58 -11.52 -10.23
C GLU A 21 -24.41 -12.21 -10.91
N LYS A 22 -23.17 -11.84 -10.54
CA LYS A 22 -21.94 -12.29 -11.21
C LYS A 22 -21.15 -13.31 -10.38
N CYS A 23 -21.31 -13.32 -9.05
CA CYS A 23 -20.60 -14.21 -8.16
C CYS A 23 -21.54 -15.17 -7.42
N PRO A 24 -21.45 -16.50 -7.66
CA PRO A 24 -22.30 -17.47 -6.98
C PRO A 24 -22.02 -17.54 -5.46
N TYR A 25 -20.81 -17.18 -5.03
CA TYR A 25 -20.41 -17.16 -3.62
C TYR A 25 -20.83 -15.85 -2.90
N ALA A 26 -21.13 -14.79 -3.64
CA ALA A 26 -21.73 -13.58 -3.08
C ALA A 26 -23.25 -13.72 -2.95
N LYS A 27 -23.88 -14.47 -3.87
CA LYS A 27 -25.33 -14.72 -3.85
C LYS A 27 -25.72 -15.55 -2.64
N GLY A 28 -26.53 -14.98 -1.75
CA GLY A 28 -26.98 -15.63 -0.52
C GLY A 28 -25.86 -15.90 0.51
N HIS A 29 -24.74 -15.17 0.40
CA HIS A 29 -23.61 -15.28 1.34
C HIS A 29 -24.07 -15.09 2.79
N PHE A 30 -24.78 -14.01 3.06
CA PHE A 30 -25.22 -13.63 4.40
C PHE A 30 -26.23 -14.63 5.03
N ASP A 31 -26.91 -15.43 4.20
CA ASP A 31 -27.84 -16.46 4.68
C ASP A 31 -27.11 -17.69 5.21
N ARG A 32 -25.85 -17.91 4.81
CA ARG A 32 -25.09 -19.14 5.07
C ARG A 32 -23.80 -18.95 5.84
N VAL A 33 -23.24 -17.73 5.83
CA VAL A 33 -21.88 -17.51 6.37
C VAL A 33 -21.80 -17.77 7.87
N ASN A 34 -22.84 -17.47 8.63
CA ASN A 34 -22.83 -17.71 10.08
C ASN A 34 -22.72 -19.19 10.41
N ASP A 35 -23.48 -20.04 9.71
CA ASP A 35 -23.44 -21.50 9.91
C ASP A 35 -22.09 -22.07 9.42
N ALA A 36 -21.58 -21.54 8.31
CA ALA A 36 -20.27 -21.92 7.77
C ALA A 36 -19.12 -21.59 8.76
N VAL A 37 -19.14 -20.40 9.34
CA VAL A 37 -18.15 -19.97 10.35
C VAL A 37 -18.29 -20.78 11.62
N TYR A 38 -19.52 -21.05 12.07
CA TYR A 38 -19.78 -21.86 13.25
C TYR A 38 -19.28 -23.30 13.07
N GLU A 39 -19.56 -23.94 11.93
CA GLU A 39 -19.03 -25.26 11.64
C GLU A 39 -17.49 -25.23 11.63
N LEU A 40 -16.89 -24.32 10.87
CA LEU A 40 -15.43 -24.19 10.79
C LEU A 40 -14.80 -24.01 12.18
N TRP A 41 -15.36 -23.13 13.01
CA TRP A 41 -14.86 -22.85 14.35
C TRP A 41 -14.97 -24.03 15.30
N THR A 42 -16.01 -24.87 15.14
CA THR A 42 -16.26 -26.02 16.04
C THR A 42 -15.60 -27.33 15.59
N THR A 43 -15.23 -27.46 14.32
CA THR A 43 -14.70 -28.70 13.76
C THR A 43 -13.20 -28.68 13.49
N GLU A 44 -12.61 -27.47 13.33
CA GLU A 44 -11.21 -27.30 12.95
C GLU A 44 -10.42 -26.61 14.08
N GLU A 45 -9.17 -27.05 14.27
CA GLU A 45 -8.24 -26.42 15.21
C GLU A 45 -7.31 -25.38 14.54
N VAL A 46 -7.10 -25.53 13.23
CA VAL A 46 -6.20 -24.70 12.43
C VAL A 46 -6.95 -24.10 11.23
N TYR A 47 -6.98 -22.79 11.15
CA TYR A 47 -7.68 -22.06 10.11
C TYR A 47 -6.72 -21.64 9.01
N SER A 48 -6.14 -22.64 8.32
CA SER A 48 -5.29 -22.37 7.16
C SER A 48 -6.11 -21.88 5.97
N ARG A 49 -5.42 -21.32 4.99
CA ARG A 49 -6.04 -20.87 3.74
C ARG A 49 -6.81 -22.00 3.03
N GLU A 50 -6.23 -23.19 3.00
CA GLU A 50 -6.81 -24.39 2.37
C GLU A 50 -8.08 -24.82 3.10
N VAL A 51 -8.06 -24.84 4.44
CA VAL A 51 -9.21 -25.19 5.27
C VAL A 51 -10.35 -24.19 5.08
N ILE A 52 -10.05 -22.88 5.12
CA ILE A 52 -11.04 -21.82 4.89
C ILE A 52 -11.67 -21.98 3.50
N ARG A 53 -10.86 -22.20 2.45
CA ARG A 53 -11.36 -22.38 1.09
C ARG A 53 -12.26 -23.61 0.97
N ALA A 54 -11.88 -24.76 1.56
CA ALA A 54 -12.68 -25.97 1.52
C ALA A 54 -14.05 -25.80 2.17
N HIS A 55 -14.12 -25.14 3.34
CA HIS A 55 -15.40 -24.86 4.01
C HIS A 55 -16.22 -23.82 3.23
N ALA A 56 -15.59 -22.77 2.72
CA ALA A 56 -16.26 -21.77 1.89
C ALA A 56 -16.88 -22.36 0.60
N GLU A 57 -16.18 -23.29 -0.04
CA GLU A 57 -16.69 -24.02 -1.21
C GLU A 57 -17.88 -24.92 -0.84
N LYS A 58 -17.77 -25.69 0.26
CA LYS A 58 -18.83 -26.54 0.78
C LYS A 58 -20.12 -25.76 1.05
N TRP A 59 -20.00 -24.62 1.69
CA TRP A 59 -21.12 -23.76 2.06
C TRP A 59 -21.54 -22.75 0.97
N GLN A 60 -20.80 -22.70 -0.15
CA GLN A 60 -21.00 -21.72 -1.23
C GLN A 60 -21.04 -20.28 -0.72
N VAL A 61 -20.06 -19.90 0.11
CA VAL A 61 -19.85 -18.56 0.65
C VAL A 61 -18.53 -17.99 0.17
N CYS A 62 -18.39 -16.66 0.21
CA CYS A 62 -17.14 -15.99 -0.15
C CYS A 62 -16.04 -16.36 0.86
N PRO A 63 -14.92 -16.98 0.45
CA PRO A 63 -13.87 -17.39 1.39
C PRO A 63 -13.16 -16.19 2.05
N PHE A 64 -13.10 -15.05 1.37
CA PHE A 64 -12.50 -13.83 1.94
C PHE A 64 -13.40 -13.25 3.05
N GLU A 65 -14.69 -13.04 2.79
CA GLU A 65 -15.63 -12.52 3.79
C GLU A 65 -15.78 -13.51 4.97
N MET A 66 -15.84 -14.81 4.69
CA MET A 66 -15.87 -15.84 5.74
C MET A 66 -14.62 -15.80 6.63
N CYS A 67 -13.43 -15.56 6.05
CA CYS A 67 -12.20 -15.38 6.83
C CYS A 67 -12.26 -14.12 7.71
N LEU A 68 -12.81 -13.03 7.20
CA LEU A 68 -13.03 -11.82 7.99
C LEU A 68 -14.03 -12.03 9.13
N ASP A 69 -15.10 -12.79 8.92
CA ASP A 69 -16.09 -13.09 9.95
C ASP A 69 -15.50 -14.03 11.01
N LEU A 70 -14.73 -15.05 10.60
CA LEU A 70 -13.98 -15.91 11.50
C LEU A 70 -12.99 -15.14 12.39
N SER A 71 -12.42 -14.05 11.87
CA SER A 71 -11.40 -13.27 12.60
C SER A 71 -11.89 -12.69 13.93
N ILE A 72 -13.20 -12.57 14.13
CA ILE A 72 -13.80 -12.10 15.39
C ILE A 72 -13.75 -13.16 16.51
N TRP A 73 -13.64 -14.43 16.13
CA TRP A 73 -13.75 -15.57 17.03
C TRP A 73 -12.40 -16.19 17.41
N VAL A 74 -11.30 -15.64 16.93
CA VAL A 74 -9.96 -16.19 17.16
C VAL A 74 -9.12 -15.29 18.05
N ASP A 75 -8.17 -15.89 18.79
CA ASP A 75 -7.27 -15.16 19.70
C ASP A 75 -6.12 -14.46 18.96
N GLY A 76 -5.84 -14.83 17.72
CA GLY A 76 -4.74 -14.26 16.95
C GLY A 76 -5.06 -14.15 15.46
N ILE A 77 -4.64 -13.03 14.86
CA ILE A 77 -4.80 -12.71 13.46
C ILE A 77 -3.44 -12.39 12.88
N ILE A 78 -3.06 -13.05 11.78
CA ILE A 78 -1.90 -12.71 10.98
C ILE A 78 -2.39 -12.00 9.73
N CYS A 79 -1.89 -10.79 9.48
CA CYS A 79 -2.31 -10.00 8.32
C CYS A 79 -1.21 -9.04 7.85
N ASP A 80 -1.39 -8.48 6.66
CA ASP A 80 -0.55 -7.39 6.16
C ASP A 80 -0.80 -6.09 6.94
N TYR A 81 0.19 -5.19 6.95
CA TYR A 81 0.12 -3.87 7.60
C TYR A 81 -1.11 -3.06 7.19
N ASN A 82 -1.53 -3.18 5.93
CA ASN A 82 -2.66 -2.43 5.39
C ASN A 82 -3.95 -2.72 6.17
N TYR A 83 -4.15 -3.94 6.65
CA TYR A 83 -5.35 -4.29 7.42
C TYR A 83 -5.44 -3.64 8.80
N VAL A 84 -4.33 -3.06 9.26
CA VAL A 84 -4.27 -2.33 10.53
C VAL A 84 -4.15 -0.83 10.30
N PHE A 85 -3.20 -0.40 9.45
CA PHE A 85 -2.72 0.98 9.40
C PHE A 85 -3.22 1.79 8.20
N ASP A 86 -3.71 1.14 7.12
CA ASP A 86 -4.14 1.88 5.94
C ASP A 86 -5.52 2.54 6.16
N PRO A 87 -5.66 3.85 6.02
CA PRO A 87 -6.91 4.56 6.27
C PRO A 87 -8.06 4.10 5.37
N ASN A 88 -7.77 3.55 4.19
CA ASN A 88 -8.76 3.10 3.22
C ASN A 88 -9.10 1.61 3.33
N VAL A 89 -8.18 0.79 3.88
CA VAL A 89 -8.25 -0.68 3.83
C VAL A 89 -8.37 -1.33 5.22
N HIS A 90 -8.01 -0.63 6.29
CA HIS A 90 -8.01 -1.18 7.65
C HIS A 90 -9.33 -1.88 8.00
N LEU A 91 -9.23 -2.90 8.85
CA LEU A 91 -10.38 -3.67 9.32
C LEU A 91 -11.25 -2.84 10.26
N LYS A 92 -12.28 -2.17 9.72
CA LYS A 92 -13.19 -1.30 10.49
C LYS A 92 -13.84 -1.99 11.68
N ARG A 93 -14.00 -3.32 11.63
CA ARG A 93 -14.54 -4.12 12.75
C ARG A 93 -13.63 -4.12 13.99
N PHE A 94 -12.33 -3.84 13.83
CA PHE A 94 -11.35 -3.77 14.91
C PHE A 94 -10.81 -2.36 15.11
N PHE A 95 -10.68 -1.59 14.03
CA PHE A 95 -9.99 -0.31 13.99
C PHE A 95 -10.87 0.83 13.47
N GLY A 96 -12.18 0.68 13.46
CA GLY A 96 -13.11 1.75 13.09
C GLY A 96 -13.10 2.91 14.10
N GLU A 97 -13.86 3.95 13.81
CA GLU A 97 -14.05 5.07 14.73
C GLU A 97 -14.60 4.57 16.06
N ASN A 98 -14.02 5.05 17.17
CA ASN A 98 -14.42 4.68 18.53
C ASN A 98 -14.36 3.17 18.86
N ILE A 99 -13.66 2.37 18.05
CA ILE A 99 -13.40 0.95 18.33
C ILE A 99 -11.96 0.79 18.79
N SER A 100 -11.78 0.17 19.95
CA SER A 100 -10.50 -0.22 20.53
C SER A 100 -10.66 -1.55 21.27
N GLY A 101 -9.56 -2.22 21.56
CA GLY A 101 -9.59 -3.49 22.27
C GLY A 101 -8.27 -3.82 22.95
N ASP A 102 -8.23 -4.93 23.66
CA ASP A 102 -7.03 -5.41 24.35
C ASP A 102 -6.02 -6.05 23.35
N TYR A 103 -5.85 -5.44 22.17
CA TYR A 103 -4.96 -5.96 21.13
C TYR A 103 -3.49 -5.77 21.50
N ILE A 104 -2.67 -6.76 21.17
CA ILE A 104 -1.23 -6.68 21.22
C ILE A 104 -0.73 -6.78 19.77
N PHE A 105 -0.10 -5.73 19.28
CA PHE A 105 0.46 -5.72 17.93
C PHE A 105 1.87 -6.32 17.93
N LEU A 106 2.08 -7.35 17.14
CA LEU A 106 3.39 -7.94 16.85
C LEU A 106 3.76 -7.59 15.40
N ILE A 107 4.65 -6.62 15.23
CA ILE A 107 4.94 -6.02 13.93
C ILE A 107 6.31 -6.50 13.47
N ASP A 108 6.29 -7.52 12.60
CA ASP A 108 7.48 -8.11 12.01
C ASP A 108 8.01 -7.25 10.86
N GLU A 109 9.32 -7.35 10.61
CA GLU A 109 10.02 -6.53 9.60
C GLU A 109 9.65 -5.05 9.67
N ALA A 110 9.53 -4.53 10.89
CA ALA A 110 8.99 -3.20 11.18
C ALA A 110 9.75 -2.07 10.49
N HIS A 111 10.98 -2.30 10.02
CA HIS A 111 11.71 -1.35 9.20
C HIS A 111 10.98 -1.01 7.89
N ASN A 112 10.21 -1.95 7.33
CA ASN A 112 9.40 -1.72 6.13
C ASN A 112 8.16 -0.87 6.40
N LEU A 113 7.65 -0.87 7.64
CA LEU A 113 6.45 -0.10 7.99
C LEU A 113 6.66 1.41 7.82
N VAL A 114 7.89 1.90 7.92
CA VAL A 114 8.19 3.32 7.68
C VAL A 114 7.85 3.73 6.24
N GLU A 115 8.38 3.01 5.25
CA GLU A 115 8.08 3.30 3.84
C GLU A 115 6.63 3.00 3.49
N ARG A 116 6.07 1.91 4.01
CA ARG A 116 4.64 1.61 3.84
C ARG A 116 3.75 2.68 4.47
N GLY A 117 4.10 3.18 5.65
CA GLY A 117 3.38 4.29 6.28
C GLY A 117 3.46 5.56 5.43
N ARG A 118 4.64 5.91 4.93
CA ARG A 118 4.79 7.03 3.98
C ARG A 118 3.89 6.87 2.76
N GLU A 119 3.84 5.68 2.16
CA GLU A 119 2.96 5.40 1.02
C GLU A 119 1.47 5.50 1.37
N MET A 120 1.03 4.86 2.47
CA MET A 120 -0.38 4.84 2.92
C MET A 120 -0.93 6.23 3.24
N TYR A 121 -0.09 7.12 3.74
CA TYR A 121 -0.48 8.47 4.14
C TYR A 121 -0.03 9.56 3.16
N SER A 122 0.39 9.19 1.95
CA SER A 122 0.71 10.12 0.87
C SER A 122 -0.29 9.99 -0.27
N ALA A 123 -0.63 11.10 -0.88
CA ALA A 123 -1.49 11.12 -2.06
C ALA A 123 -0.92 12.00 -3.16
N GLY A 124 -1.39 11.79 -4.37
CA GLY A 124 -1.02 12.64 -5.50
C GLY A 124 -2.05 12.61 -6.60
N ILE A 125 -2.10 13.71 -7.35
CA ILE A 125 -2.99 13.81 -8.49
C ILE A 125 -2.23 14.39 -9.69
N SER A 126 -2.39 13.75 -10.86
CA SER A 126 -1.77 14.21 -12.08
C SER A 126 -2.73 15.08 -12.90
N ARG A 127 -2.17 16.10 -13.58
CA ARG A 127 -2.96 16.91 -14.51
C ARG A 127 -3.49 16.09 -15.68
N GLN A 128 -2.74 15.08 -16.11
CA GLN A 128 -3.15 14.19 -17.20
C GLN A 128 -4.44 13.40 -16.87
N SER A 129 -4.61 12.93 -15.63
CA SER A 129 -5.82 12.21 -15.22
C SER A 129 -7.06 13.10 -15.29
N LEU A 130 -6.94 14.37 -14.87
CA LEU A 130 -8.03 15.36 -15.00
C LEU A 130 -8.45 15.55 -16.47
N VAL A 131 -7.48 15.77 -17.35
CA VAL A 131 -7.70 16.01 -18.77
C VAL A 131 -8.27 14.76 -19.45
N ALA A 132 -7.79 13.58 -19.11
CA ALA A 132 -8.26 12.30 -19.65
C ALA A 132 -9.73 12.07 -19.33
N LEU A 133 -10.13 12.17 -18.06
CA LEU A 133 -11.52 12.01 -17.65
C LEU A 133 -12.41 13.08 -18.30
N ARG A 134 -12.01 14.35 -18.24
CA ARG A 134 -12.75 15.45 -18.84
C ARG A 134 -13.05 15.24 -20.33
N LYS A 135 -12.09 14.72 -21.10
CA LYS A 135 -12.26 14.43 -22.53
C LYS A 135 -13.37 13.42 -22.78
N LYS A 136 -13.49 12.41 -21.92
CA LYS A 136 -14.50 11.33 -22.03
C LYS A 136 -15.89 11.82 -21.66
N ILE A 137 -16.02 12.58 -20.55
CA ILE A 137 -17.33 12.92 -19.98
C ILE A 137 -17.95 14.20 -20.54
N ARG A 138 -17.20 15.08 -21.21
CA ARG A 138 -17.63 16.45 -21.57
C ARG A 138 -18.96 16.56 -22.32
N LYS A 139 -19.33 15.53 -23.10
CA LYS A 139 -20.56 15.53 -23.89
C LYS A 139 -21.79 15.21 -23.05
N ARG A 140 -21.63 14.41 -22.01
CA ARG A 140 -22.74 13.90 -21.17
C ARG A 140 -22.86 14.68 -19.85
N PHE A 141 -21.72 15.00 -19.21
CA PHE A 141 -21.65 15.61 -17.87
C PHE A 141 -21.00 16.99 -17.93
N SER A 142 -21.70 17.97 -18.46
CA SER A 142 -21.16 19.31 -18.67
C SER A 142 -20.82 20.07 -17.37
N LYS A 143 -21.49 19.78 -16.25
CA LYS A 143 -21.23 20.37 -14.95
C LYS A 143 -19.85 19.92 -14.46
N LEU A 144 -19.62 18.61 -14.35
CA LEU A 144 -18.34 18.02 -13.96
C LEU A 144 -17.20 18.43 -14.91
N ALA A 145 -17.47 18.48 -16.23
CA ALA A 145 -16.46 18.91 -17.19
C ALA A 145 -15.96 20.34 -16.91
N ARG A 146 -16.81 21.27 -16.50
CA ARG A 146 -16.44 22.65 -16.12
C ARG A 146 -15.65 22.69 -14.82
N THR A 147 -16.00 21.86 -13.85
CA THR A 147 -15.25 21.79 -12.57
C THR A 147 -13.85 21.17 -12.79
N LEU A 148 -13.74 20.15 -13.66
CA LEU A 148 -12.45 19.60 -14.08
C LEU A 148 -11.61 20.62 -14.86
N ASP A 149 -12.25 21.46 -15.72
CA ASP A 149 -11.53 22.56 -16.42
C ASP A 149 -11.01 23.62 -15.43
N LYS A 150 -11.72 23.86 -14.32
CA LYS A 150 -11.26 24.75 -13.25
C LYS A 150 -10.04 24.15 -12.54
N ALA A 151 -10.11 22.88 -12.13
CA ALA A 151 -8.98 22.18 -11.51
C ALA A 151 -7.75 22.13 -12.46
N ASN A 152 -7.98 21.85 -13.75
CA ASN A 152 -6.91 21.84 -14.74
C ASN A 152 -6.21 23.21 -14.88
N ARG A 153 -6.94 24.33 -14.85
CA ARG A 153 -6.33 25.68 -14.88
C ARG A 153 -5.47 25.92 -13.64
N GLN A 154 -5.96 25.55 -12.46
CA GLN A 154 -5.19 25.67 -11.23
C GLN A 154 -3.90 24.84 -11.27
N MET A 155 -3.98 23.62 -11.82
CA MET A 155 -2.80 22.78 -12.03
C MET A 155 -1.84 23.35 -13.08
N MET A 156 -2.36 24.01 -14.14
CA MET A 156 -1.51 24.68 -15.14
C MET A 156 -0.73 25.84 -14.55
N GLU A 157 -1.35 26.65 -13.69
CA GLU A 157 -0.67 27.75 -12.98
C GLU A 157 0.50 27.23 -12.14
N LEU A 158 0.29 26.08 -11.45
CA LEU A 158 1.37 25.44 -10.69
C LEU A 158 2.48 24.86 -11.61
N GLU A 159 2.11 24.31 -12.76
CA GLU A 159 3.06 23.79 -13.75
C GLU A 159 3.91 24.92 -14.36
N GLU A 160 3.32 26.07 -14.68
CA GLU A 160 4.02 27.27 -15.15
C GLU A 160 4.99 27.78 -14.09
N ASN A 161 4.56 27.89 -12.82
CA ASN A 161 5.42 28.27 -11.71
C ASN A 161 6.61 27.29 -11.54
N LEU A 162 6.37 25.98 -11.67
CA LEU A 162 7.45 25.00 -11.64
C LEU A 162 8.44 25.21 -12.79
N ALA A 163 7.95 25.46 -14.02
CA ALA A 163 8.78 25.67 -15.19
C ALA A 163 9.71 26.90 -15.02
N GLU A 164 9.22 27.98 -14.40
CA GLU A 164 10.01 29.17 -14.10
C GLU A 164 11.20 28.90 -13.15
N THR A 165 11.08 27.89 -12.27
CA THR A 165 12.17 27.53 -11.35
C THR A 165 13.36 26.87 -12.08
N GLY A 166 13.17 26.32 -13.25
CA GLY A 166 14.15 25.50 -13.99
C GLY A 166 14.51 24.17 -13.29
N LYS A 167 13.74 23.78 -12.26
CA LYS A 167 13.95 22.54 -11.49
C LYS A 167 12.92 21.48 -11.88
N GLY A 168 13.20 20.23 -11.57
CA GLY A 168 12.27 19.12 -11.77
C GLY A 168 11.14 19.03 -10.74
N TYR A 169 11.23 19.79 -9.65
CA TYR A 169 10.24 19.86 -8.58
C TYR A 169 10.21 21.23 -7.89
N GLN A 170 9.08 21.53 -7.23
CA GLN A 170 8.92 22.75 -6.43
C GLN A 170 8.13 22.40 -5.15
N VAL A 171 8.69 22.74 -3.99
CA VAL A 171 8.01 22.62 -2.70
C VAL A 171 7.04 23.80 -2.53
N LEU A 172 5.84 23.50 -2.09
CA LEU A 172 4.76 24.45 -1.82
C LEU A 172 4.48 24.54 -0.31
N PRO A 173 4.01 25.68 0.20
CA PRO A 173 3.64 25.82 1.60
C PRO A 173 2.40 25.01 1.99
N ASN A 174 1.49 24.78 1.05
CA ASN A 174 0.25 24.00 1.21
C ASN A 174 -0.34 23.68 -0.18
N PRO A 175 -1.39 22.84 -0.28
CA PRO A 175 -2.02 22.47 -1.55
C PRO A 175 -2.89 23.59 -2.18
N GLY A 176 -2.95 24.78 -1.59
CA GLY A 176 -3.70 25.93 -2.08
C GLY A 176 -5.21 25.71 -2.04
N VAL A 177 -5.87 26.13 -3.12
CA VAL A 177 -7.34 26.03 -3.26
C VAL A 177 -7.80 24.74 -3.95
N LEU A 178 -6.87 23.88 -4.37
CA LEU A 178 -7.18 22.63 -5.08
C LEU A 178 -8.07 21.67 -4.26
N PRO A 179 -7.87 21.46 -2.95
CA PRO A 179 -8.75 20.59 -2.16
C PRO A 179 -10.22 21.01 -2.22
N ILE A 180 -10.53 22.31 -2.22
CA ILE A 180 -11.92 22.82 -2.35
C ILE A 180 -12.51 22.48 -3.71
N THR A 181 -11.69 22.59 -4.76
CA THR A 181 -12.15 22.23 -6.11
C THR A 181 -12.35 20.72 -6.25
N PHE A 182 -11.47 19.91 -5.65
CA PHE A 182 -11.60 18.46 -5.64
C PHE A 182 -12.76 17.96 -4.78
N LEU A 183 -13.10 18.66 -3.70
CA LEU A 183 -14.32 18.35 -2.92
C LEU A 183 -15.58 18.52 -3.77
N THR A 184 -15.63 19.58 -4.59
CA THR A 184 -16.73 19.78 -5.53
C THR A 184 -16.76 18.67 -6.59
N ILE A 185 -15.60 18.28 -7.14
CA ILE A 185 -15.49 17.17 -8.10
C ILE A 185 -15.95 15.86 -7.46
N SER A 186 -15.56 15.56 -6.21
CA SER A 186 -15.99 14.35 -5.49
C SER A 186 -17.51 14.25 -5.41
N GLY A 187 -18.20 15.31 -4.99
CA GLY A 187 -19.66 15.30 -4.91
C GLY A 187 -20.34 15.13 -6.29
N GLU A 188 -19.79 15.79 -7.34
CA GLU A 188 -20.31 15.61 -8.70
C GLU A 188 -20.08 14.20 -9.27
N LEU A 189 -18.97 13.54 -8.88
CA LEU A 189 -18.69 12.15 -9.25
C LEU A 189 -19.63 11.17 -8.52
N GLU A 190 -19.92 11.42 -7.25
CA GLU A 190 -20.89 10.63 -6.46
C GLU A 190 -22.28 10.68 -7.10
N GLU A 191 -22.78 11.88 -7.45
CA GLU A 191 -24.06 12.05 -8.15
C GLU A 191 -24.12 11.22 -9.45
N ILE A 192 -23.03 11.20 -10.23
CA ILE A 192 -22.96 10.45 -11.49
C ILE A 192 -22.90 8.94 -11.27
N LEU A 193 -22.18 8.48 -10.24
CA LEU A 193 -22.06 7.06 -9.93
C LEU A 193 -23.38 6.42 -9.47
N GLU A 194 -24.33 7.22 -8.98
CA GLU A 194 -25.70 6.78 -8.65
C GLU A 194 -26.59 6.57 -9.90
N GLU A 195 -26.22 7.08 -11.07
CA GLU A 195 -26.97 6.89 -12.31
C GLU A 195 -26.99 5.41 -12.74
N LYS A 196 -28.19 4.81 -12.85
CA LYS A 196 -28.36 3.39 -13.22
C LYS A 196 -27.95 3.07 -14.65
N GLU A 197 -28.08 4.03 -15.57
CA GLU A 197 -27.82 3.87 -17.00
C GLU A 197 -26.39 4.23 -17.43
N LEU A 198 -25.43 4.28 -16.49
CA LEU A 198 -24.06 4.56 -16.81
C LEU A 198 -23.40 3.31 -17.41
N GLU A 199 -22.74 3.48 -18.57
CA GLU A 199 -21.96 2.41 -19.22
C GLU A 199 -20.90 1.85 -18.27
N GLU A 200 -20.73 0.54 -18.20
CA GLU A 200 -19.89 -0.14 -17.21
C GLU A 200 -18.40 0.28 -17.30
N GLU A 201 -17.89 0.47 -18.51
CA GLU A 201 -16.51 0.94 -18.71
C GLU A 201 -16.32 2.37 -18.20
N LEU A 202 -17.26 3.26 -18.52
CA LEU A 202 -17.21 4.65 -18.04
C LEU A 202 -17.42 4.73 -16.52
N ARG A 203 -18.28 3.88 -15.96
CA ARG A 203 -18.48 3.76 -14.50
C ARG A 203 -17.19 3.40 -13.81
N ARG A 204 -16.45 2.41 -14.33
CA ARG A 204 -15.17 1.97 -13.76
C ARG A 204 -14.14 3.10 -13.77
N GLU A 205 -13.99 3.80 -14.89
CA GLU A 205 -13.05 4.92 -15.02
C GLU A 205 -13.40 6.09 -14.08
N ILE A 206 -14.68 6.42 -13.97
CA ILE A 206 -15.18 7.44 -13.03
C ILE A 206 -14.88 7.01 -11.60
N LEU A 207 -15.11 5.74 -11.26
CA LEU A 207 -14.86 5.20 -9.93
C LEU A 207 -13.37 5.20 -9.57
N GLU A 208 -12.50 4.83 -10.51
CA GLU A 208 -11.05 4.89 -10.32
C GLU A 208 -10.58 6.33 -10.05
N PHE A 209 -11.08 7.29 -10.83
CA PHE A 209 -10.75 8.69 -10.62
C PHE A 209 -11.36 9.24 -9.31
N TYR A 210 -12.55 8.82 -8.94
CA TYR A 210 -13.18 9.16 -7.67
C TYR A 210 -12.32 8.72 -6.49
N PHE A 211 -11.76 7.51 -6.51
CA PHE A 211 -10.87 7.05 -5.46
C PHE A 211 -9.58 7.87 -5.39
N ILE A 212 -8.98 8.27 -6.51
CA ILE A 212 -7.82 9.16 -6.53
C ILE A 212 -8.15 10.52 -5.87
N VAL A 213 -9.31 11.09 -6.18
CA VAL A 213 -9.75 12.36 -5.60
C VAL A 213 -10.04 12.22 -4.11
N ARG A 214 -10.70 11.14 -3.70
CA ARG A 214 -11.01 10.85 -2.28
C ARG A 214 -9.73 10.65 -1.46
N ASP A 215 -8.78 9.89 -1.99
CA ASP A 215 -7.48 9.68 -1.35
C ASP A 215 -6.73 11.01 -1.17
N PHE A 216 -6.69 11.84 -2.23
CA PHE A 216 -6.09 13.16 -2.14
C PHE A 216 -6.77 14.06 -1.09
N LEU A 217 -8.10 14.05 -1.01
CA LEU A 217 -8.85 14.81 -0.02
C LEU A 217 -8.58 14.31 1.41
N ASN A 218 -8.64 13.00 1.63
CA ASN A 218 -8.37 12.40 2.93
C ASN A 218 -6.95 12.77 3.43
N VAL A 219 -5.94 12.65 2.56
CA VAL A 219 -4.57 13.02 2.91
C VAL A 219 -4.43 14.54 3.09
N SER A 220 -5.17 15.38 2.34
CA SER A 220 -5.08 16.82 2.48
C SER A 220 -5.53 17.34 3.85
N GLU A 221 -6.39 16.60 4.56
CA GLU A 221 -6.82 16.87 5.93
C GLU A 221 -5.75 16.52 6.97
N LEU A 222 -4.82 15.62 6.61
CA LEU A 222 -3.72 15.18 7.48
C LEU A 222 -2.45 16.05 7.34
N VAL A 223 -2.40 16.97 6.37
CA VAL A 223 -1.20 17.75 6.08
C VAL A 223 -0.85 18.69 7.22
N ASP A 224 0.28 18.41 7.88
CA ASP A 224 0.89 19.16 8.97
C ASP A 224 2.41 19.32 8.74
N GLU A 225 3.19 19.58 9.80
CA GLU A 225 4.65 19.66 9.76
C GLU A 225 5.36 18.36 9.39
N ASN A 226 4.68 17.21 9.46
CA ASN A 226 5.20 15.91 9.05
C ASN A 226 5.08 15.66 7.54
N TYR A 227 4.51 16.63 6.80
CA TYR A 227 4.26 16.52 5.37
C TYR A 227 5.07 17.50 4.55
N VAL A 228 5.33 17.13 3.31
CA VAL A 228 5.85 18.01 2.26
C VAL A 228 4.88 18.02 1.10
N VAL A 229 4.37 19.21 0.78
CA VAL A 229 3.56 19.44 -0.43
C VAL A 229 4.48 19.88 -1.54
N TYR A 230 4.45 19.22 -2.69
CA TYR A 230 5.30 19.60 -3.81
C TYR A 230 4.68 19.25 -5.16
N THR A 231 5.14 19.95 -6.19
CA THR A 231 4.85 19.65 -7.59
C THR A 231 6.09 19.09 -8.27
N GLU A 232 5.89 18.21 -9.23
CA GLU A 232 6.96 17.64 -10.04
C GLU A 232 6.48 17.28 -11.43
N ASN A 233 7.43 17.17 -12.38
CA ASN A 233 7.21 16.56 -13.68
C ASN A 233 7.79 15.14 -13.68
N SER A 234 6.88 14.15 -13.66
CA SER A 234 7.22 12.74 -13.79
C SER A 234 7.29 12.34 -15.28
N ALA A 235 8.22 11.45 -15.63
CA ALA A 235 8.31 10.91 -16.98
C ALA A 235 7.08 10.06 -17.38
N GLU A 236 6.41 9.45 -16.40
CA GLU A 236 5.30 8.52 -16.62
C GLU A 236 3.94 9.23 -16.58
N GLU A 237 3.73 10.12 -15.59
CA GLU A 237 2.43 10.74 -15.28
C GLU A 237 2.36 12.23 -15.64
N GLY A 238 3.44 12.83 -16.17
CA GLY A 238 3.54 14.25 -16.44
C GLY A 238 3.52 15.10 -15.17
N PHE A 239 2.91 16.29 -15.24
CA PHE A 239 2.82 17.20 -14.10
C PHE A 239 1.85 16.65 -13.03
N ARG A 240 2.32 16.65 -11.77
CA ARG A 240 1.52 16.20 -10.61
C ARG A 240 1.78 17.03 -9.36
N LEU A 241 0.75 17.12 -8.52
CA LEU A 241 0.82 17.62 -7.16
C LEU A 241 0.85 16.44 -6.19
N ARG A 242 1.79 16.48 -5.25
CA ARG A 242 1.98 15.43 -4.24
C ARG A 242 1.84 16.00 -2.84
N LEU A 243 1.15 15.26 -2.00
CA LEU A 243 1.10 15.41 -0.54
C LEU A 243 1.90 14.24 0.02
N PHE A 244 3.13 14.49 0.45
CA PHE A 244 4.06 13.42 0.84
C PHE A 244 4.24 13.40 2.36
N CYS A 245 3.87 12.30 2.98
CA CYS A 245 4.11 12.04 4.40
C CYS A 245 5.59 11.70 4.61
N VAL A 246 6.33 12.61 5.24
CA VAL A 246 7.75 12.39 5.57
C VAL A 246 7.91 11.57 6.83
N ASN A 247 7.09 11.84 7.84
CA ASN A 247 7.08 11.12 9.11
C ASN A 247 5.68 10.54 9.39
N PRO A 248 5.50 9.21 9.26
CA PRO A 248 4.20 8.57 9.47
C PRO A 248 3.89 8.26 10.94
N ALA A 249 4.75 8.58 11.90
CA ALA A 249 4.63 8.16 13.29
C ALA A 249 3.30 8.56 13.96
N GLU A 250 2.80 9.77 13.67
CA GLU A 250 1.55 10.25 14.22
C GLU A 250 0.35 9.48 13.66
N ASN A 251 0.32 9.30 12.35
CA ASN A 251 -0.72 8.55 11.67
C ASN A 251 -0.76 7.07 12.11
N LEU A 252 0.41 6.42 12.21
CA LEU A 252 0.53 5.06 12.75
C LEU A 252 0.07 5.01 14.21
N GLY A 253 0.41 6.04 14.98
CA GLY A 253 0.04 6.19 16.38
C GLY A 253 -1.46 6.16 16.63
N GLU A 254 -2.27 6.71 15.72
CA GLU A 254 -3.74 6.69 15.84
C GLU A 254 -4.31 5.25 15.84
N TYR A 255 -3.70 4.35 15.06
CA TYR A 255 -4.09 2.93 15.07
C TYR A 255 -3.46 2.17 16.25
N LEU A 256 -2.23 2.47 16.62
CA LEU A 256 -1.57 1.83 17.77
C LEU A 256 -2.31 2.12 19.10
N LYS A 257 -2.87 3.31 19.25
CA LYS A 257 -3.70 3.70 20.42
C LYS A 257 -4.99 2.85 20.55
N LYS A 258 -5.43 2.20 19.47
CA LYS A 258 -6.60 1.31 19.49
C LYS A 258 -6.31 -0.05 20.13
N GLY A 259 -5.04 -0.37 20.36
CA GLY A 259 -4.59 -1.55 21.10
C GLY A 259 -3.95 -1.20 22.43
N LYS A 260 -3.51 -2.22 23.14
CA LYS A 260 -2.94 -2.13 24.48
C LYS A 260 -1.42 -1.96 24.48
N SER A 261 -0.75 -2.60 23.52
CA SER A 261 0.70 -2.51 23.34
C SER A 261 1.12 -2.90 21.94
N ALA A 262 2.33 -2.48 21.53
CA ALA A 262 2.94 -2.83 20.27
C ALA A 262 4.40 -3.24 20.46
N ILE A 263 4.81 -4.29 19.76
CA ILE A 263 6.19 -4.77 19.70
C ILE A 263 6.64 -4.72 18.25
N PHE A 264 7.58 -3.83 17.95
CA PHE A 264 8.21 -3.73 16.64
C PHE A 264 9.49 -4.54 16.64
N PHE A 265 9.69 -5.41 15.69
CA PHE A 265 10.90 -6.20 15.60
C PHE A 265 11.37 -6.37 14.15
N SER A 266 12.68 -6.46 13.98
CA SER A 266 13.32 -6.68 12.69
C SER A 266 14.80 -7.03 12.89
N ALA A 267 15.38 -7.77 11.96
CA ALA A 267 16.81 -8.04 11.93
C ALA A 267 17.66 -6.80 11.58
N THR A 268 17.07 -5.77 10.97
CA THR A 268 17.79 -4.64 10.36
C THR A 268 17.36 -3.27 10.88
N MET A 269 16.67 -3.19 12.01
CA MET A 269 16.14 -1.95 12.58
C MET A 269 17.22 -1.14 13.31
N PHE A 270 18.20 -0.69 12.54
CA PHE A 270 19.33 0.09 13.02
C PHE A 270 19.63 1.28 12.08
N PRO A 271 19.84 2.52 12.59
CA PRO A 271 19.88 2.95 14.01
C PRO A 271 18.49 2.95 14.67
N MET A 272 18.40 2.46 15.90
CA MET A 272 17.13 2.28 16.60
C MET A 272 16.37 3.59 16.82
N LEU A 273 17.06 4.68 17.14
CA LEU A 273 16.44 6.00 17.35
C LEU A 273 15.71 6.50 16.10
N TYR A 274 16.30 6.30 14.92
CA TYR A 274 15.69 6.67 13.64
C TYR A 274 14.33 6.00 13.44
N TYR A 275 14.28 4.67 13.64
CA TYR A 275 13.02 3.93 13.50
C TYR A 275 12.01 4.27 14.58
N ARG A 276 12.46 4.51 15.82
CA ARG A 276 11.57 4.93 16.90
C ARG A 276 10.84 6.23 16.56
N GLU A 277 11.55 7.23 16.05
CA GLU A 277 10.98 8.53 15.68
C GLU A 277 9.99 8.46 14.50
N LEU A 278 10.08 7.43 13.66
CA LEU A 278 9.24 7.24 12.49
C LEU A 278 8.09 6.24 12.68
N LEU A 279 8.12 5.43 13.75
CA LEU A 279 7.13 4.39 14.01
C LEU A 279 6.18 4.72 15.17
N THR A 280 6.59 5.60 16.08
CA THR A 280 5.77 5.94 17.24
C THR A 280 6.07 7.35 17.77
N THR A 281 5.03 7.99 18.28
CA THR A 281 5.15 9.25 19.05
C THR A 281 5.28 9.03 20.54
N ASP A 282 5.16 7.78 21.02
CA ASP A 282 5.29 7.43 22.43
C ASP A 282 6.75 7.53 22.88
N ARG A 283 7.01 8.41 23.84
CA ARG A 283 8.35 8.66 24.40
C ARG A 283 8.80 7.61 25.40
N ASP A 284 7.88 6.84 25.98
CA ASP A 284 8.17 5.78 26.94
C ASP A 284 8.59 4.46 26.26
N THR A 285 8.65 4.47 24.93
CA THR A 285 9.14 3.34 24.14
C THR A 285 10.63 3.13 24.34
N TYR A 286 11.03 1.91 24.65
CA TYR A 286 12.44 1.52 24.78
C TYR A 286 12.81 0.43 23.77
N GLY A 287 14.09 0.36 23.40
CA GLY A 287 14.63 -0.62 22.47
C GLY A 287 15.47 -1.68 23.14
N ILE A 288 15.35 -2.91 22.67
CA ILE A 288 16.15 -4.05 23.10
C ILE A 288 16.97 -4.55 21.92
N TYR A 289 18.27 -4.69 22.11
CA TYR A 289 19.15 -5.33 21.15
C TYR A 289 19.33 -6.81 21.51
N VAL A 290 18.92 -7.68 20.60
CA VAL A 290 19.13 -9.13 20.72
C VAL A 290 20.30 -9.54 19.83
N GLN A 291 21.28 -10.23 20.40
CA GLN A 291 22.42 -10.72 19.64
C GLN A 291 21.98 -11.78 18.61
N SER A 292 22.66 -11.79 17.47
CA SER A 292 22.44 -12.80 16.44
C SER A 292 22.70 -14.21 16.99
N PRO A 293 21.78 -15.16 16.80
CA PRO A 293 21.99 -16.56 17.19
C PRO A 293 23.00 -17.28 16.28
N PHE A 294 23.38 -16.67 15.15
CA PHE A 294 24.33 -17.26 14.20
C PHE A 294 25.77 -17.01 14.65
N PRO A 295 26.59 -18.06 14.85
CA PRO A 295 27.98 -17.94 15.27
C PRO A 295 28.80 -17.14 14.23
N LYS A 296 29.57 -16.15 14.71
CA LYS A 296 30.36 -15.28 13.83
C LYS A 296 31.47 -16.05 13.09
N GLU A 297 32.00 -17.11 13.68
CA GLU A 297 33.01 -18.00 13.11
C GLU A 297 32.52 -18.76 11.86
N ASN A 298 31.20 -18.94 11.72
CA ASN A 298 30.63 -19.56 10.55
C ASN A 298 30.43 -18.57 9.36
N ARG A 299 30.73 -17.29 9.59
CA ARG A 299 30.64 -16.24 8.58
C ARG A 299 31.99 -15.85 8.01
N ARG A 300 32.15 -16.00 6.68
CA ARG A 300 33.29 -15.50 5.94
C ARG A 300 32.86 -14.38 5.01
N ILE A 301 33.46 -13.22 5.12
CA ILE A 301 33.22 -12.06 4.25
C ILE A 301 34.39 -11.94 3.28
N LEU A 302 34.09 -11.90 1.98
CA LEU A 302 35.05 -11.64 0.91
C LEU A 302 34.62 -10.37 0.18
N ILE A 303 35.55 -9.47 -0.10
CA ILE A 303 35.27 -8.20 -0.77
C ILE A 303 36.00 -8.17 -2.11
N GLY A 304 35.29 -8.10 -3.21
CA GLY A 304 35.83 -7.84 -4.53
C GLY A 304 36.11 -6.34 -4.69
N SER A 305 37.36 -5.93 -4.58
CA SER A 305 37.74 -4.52 -4.63
C SER A 305 37.83 -3.93 -6.05
N ASP A 306 37.85 -4.78 -7.07
CA ASP A 306 38.00 -4.41 -8.48
C ASP A 306 36.68 -4.36 -9.26
N VAL A 307 35.52 -4.60 -8.58
CA VAL A 307 34.17 -4.54 -9.13
C VAL A 307 33.31 -3.50 -8.42
N SER A 308 32.27 -2.99 -9.11
CA SER A 308 31.34 -2.02 -8.55
C SER A 308 29.95 -2.14 -9.14
N SER A 309 28.93 -2.03 -8.30
CA SER A 309 27.52 -1.92 -8.72
C SER A 309 27.06 -0.48 -8.99
N ARG A 310 27.93 0.53 -8.82
CA ARG A 310 27.61 1.95 -9.03
C ARG A 310 27.13 2.19 -10.46
N TYR A 311 26.06 2.95 -10.62
CA TYR A 311 25.46 3.25 -11.93
C TYR A 311 26.47 3.81 -12.93
N THR A 312 27.33 4.75 -12.50
CA THR A 312 28.34 5.40 -13.33
C THR A 312 29.46 4.48 -13.83
N ARG A 313 29.61 3.29 -13.23
CA ARG A 313 30.62 2.28 -13.63
C ARG A 313 30.02 1.10 -14.38
N ARG A 314 28.70 1.08 -14.59
CA ARG A 314 28.01 -0.02 -15.26
C ARG A 314 28.36 -0.07 -16.74
N ASN A 315 28.99 -1.14 -17.15
CA ASN A 315 29.34 -1.45 -18.53
C ASN A 315 29.59 -2.95 -18.69
N ARG A 316 29.67 -3.44 -19.93
CA ARG A 316 29.83 -4.87 -20.22
C ARG A 316 31.10 -5.50 -19.62
N ALA A 317 32.18 -4.73 -19.47
CA ALA A 317 33.42 -5.24 -18.84
C ALA A 317 33.21 -5.44 -17.34
N GLU A 318 32.52 -4.52 -16.67
CA GLU A 318 32.19 -4.62 -15.26
C GLU A 318 31.23 -5.78 -14.97
N TYR A 319 30.21 -5.96 -15.82
CA TYR A 319 29.26 -7.08 -15.69
C TYR A 319 29.96 -8.44 -15.83
N ARG A 320 30.91 -8.59 -16.78
CA ARG A 320 31.71 -9.80 -16.94
C ARG A 320 32.58 -10.10 -15.71
N LYS A 321 33.11 -9.08 -15.04
CA LYS A 321 33.87 -9.29 -13.79
C LYS A 321 32.95 -9.80 -12.67
N ILE A 322 31.77 -9.17 -12.49
CA ILE A 322 30.78 -9.59 -11.50
C ILE A 322 30.38 -11.05 -11.76
N ALA A 323 29.99 -11.38 -13.00
CA ALA A 323 29.67 -12.75 -13.40
C ALA A 323 30.81 -13.73 -13.13
N GLY A 324 32.06 -13.31 -13.39
CA GLY A 324 33.27 -14.10 -13.09
C GLY A 324 33.47 -14.37 -11.60
N TYR A 325 33.13 -13.43 -10.73
CA TYR A 325 33.14 -13.65 -9.27
C TYR A 325 32.09 -14.68 -8.86
N ILE A 326 30.85 -14.53 -9.36
CA ILE A 326 29.76 -15.45 -9.07
C ILE A 326 30.13 -16.86 -9.52
N ALA A 327 30.58 -17.02 -10.78
CA ALA A 327 30.98 -18.29 -11.33
C ALA A 327 32.10 -18.97 -10.52
N ARG A 328 33.16 -18.24 -10.13
CA ARG A 328 34.22 -18.77 -9.31
C ARG A 328 33.73 -19.25 -7.94
N CYS A 329 32.81 -18.54 -7.29
CA CYS A 329 32.19 -18.98 -6.04
C CYS A 329 31.42 -20.30 -6.23
N VAL A 330 30.59 -20.38 -7.26
CA VAL A 330 29.73 -21.54 -7.53
C VAL A 330 30.56 -22.78 -7.90
N TRP A 331 31.62 -22.62 -8.69
CA TRP A 331 32.45 -23.74 -9.13
C TRP A 331 33.32 -24.36 -8.03
N GLN A 332 33.58 -23.65 -6.91
CA GLN A 332 34.40 -24.17 -5.82
C GLN A 332 33.72 -25.28 -5.02
N ARG A 333 32.39 -25.25 -4.93
CA ARG A 333 31.67 -26.23 -4.14
C ARG A 333 30.22 -26.36 -4.70
N GLN A 334 29.78 -27.59 -4.86
CA GLN A 334 28.39 -27.87 -5.19
C GLN A 334 27.48 -27.50 -4.00
N GLY A 335 26.41 -26.76 -4.26
CA GLY A 335 25.47 -26.30 -3.24
C GLY A 335 24.49 -25.27 -3.75
N ASN A 336 23.67 -24.72 -2.86
CA ASN A 336 22.74 -23.65 -3.17
C ASN A 336 23.42 -22.29 -2.96
N TYR A 337 23.27 -21.40 -3.93
CA TYR A 337 23.83 -20.06 -3.90
C TYR A 337 22.72 -19.03 -4.08
N MET A 338 22.78 -17.94 -3.33
CA MET A 338 21.87 -16.82 -3.45
C MET A 338 22.67 -15.57 -3.81
N VAL A 339 22.29 -14.90 -4.89
CA VAL A 339 22.96 -13.70 -5.38
C VAL A 339 21.99 -12.54 -5.33
N PHE A 340 22.33 -11.48 -4.61
CA PHE A 340 21.55 -10.28 -4.48
C PHE A 340 22.08 -9.18 -5.39
N PHE A 341 21.18 -8.56 -6.15
CA PHE A 341 21.48 -7.44 -7.02
C PHE A 341 20.72 -6.19 -6.56
N PRO A 342 21.31 -4.98 -6.68
CA PRO A 342 20.65 -3.73 -6.31
C PRO A 342 19.50 -3.35 -7.24
N SER A 343 19.34 -4.00 -8.40
CA SER A 343 18.20 -3.83 -9.31
C SER A 343 18.06 -5.03 -10.26
N TYR A 344 16.83 -5.30 -10.72
CA TYR A 344 16.54 -6.31 -11.74
C TYR A 344 17.35 -6.08 -13.02
N ARG A 345 17.45 -4.83 -13.48
CA ARG A 345 18.24 -4.48 -14.66
C ARG A 345 19.71 -4.90 -14.54
N LEU A 346 20.35 -4.67 -13.37
CA LEU A 346 21.74 -5.12 -13.18
C LEU A 346 21.84 -6.64 -13.15
N MET A 347 20.85 -7.32 -12.60
CA MET A 347 20.78 -8.78 -12.64
C MET A 347 20.74 -9.30 -14.07
N GLU A 348 19.84 -8.78 -14.90
CA GLU A 348 19.69 -9.14 -16.32
C GLU A 348 20.95 -8.82 -17.12
N ASP A 349 21.61 -7.69 -16.85
CA ASP A 349 22.86 -7.29 -17.54
C ASP A 349 24.05 -8.19 -17.17
N VAL A 350 24.03 -8.87 -16.01
CA VAL A 350 25.12 -9.75 -15.53
C VAL A 350 24.90 -11.21 -15.90
N LEU A 351 23.65 -11.66 -16.01
CA LEU A 351 23.29 -13.04 -16.42
C LEU A 351 23.54 -13.26 -17.91
#